data_fbd882d9cb37102c3fad6a291c49e344
#
_entry.id   fbd882d9cb37102c3fad6a291c49e344
#
_cell.length_a   1.000
_cell.length_b   1.000
_cell.length_c   1.000
_cell.angle_alpha   90.00
_cell.angle_beta   90.00
_cell.angle_gamma   90.00
#
_symmetry.space_group_name_H-M   'P 1'
#
loop_
_entity.id
_entity.type
_entity.pdbx_description
1 polymer ?
#
loop_
_entity_poly.entity_id
_entity_poly.type
_entity_poly.pdbx_seq_one_letter_code
_entity_poly.pdbx_strand_id
1 'polypeptide(L)'
;MQGITMNALAHSKNSTILLLLTALSLTTITASASQNLPFRLGDEGTITFTSPSTATTTGTGNATHLGQITSDGSLTIVGEASCIGNEVGFAAEMQDTFTAANGDKLMTAITMQLCPIAPGIYHGVGTYVVTRGTGRFANATGSGVFDGTGNFNTGTIICALTGTISLN
;
A
#
# COMPACT_ATOMS: atom_id res chain seq x y z
N MET A 1 -28.19 93.79 -41.33
CA MET A 1 -27.58 92.79 -42.24
C MET A 1 -27.38 91.50 -41.45
N GLN A 2 -28.10 90.57 -41.83
CA GLN A 2 -28.18 89.19 -41.74
C GLN A 2 -27.11 88.47 -40.81
N GLY A 3 -27.61 87.90 -39.76
CA GLY A 3 -26.91 86.87 -38.94
C GLY A 3 -27.54 85.54 -39.15
N ILE A 4 -26.70 84.54 -39.38
CA ILE A 4 -27.10 83.16 -39.62
C ILE A 4 -26.93 82.40 -38.35
N THR A 5 -28.03 81.79 -37.86
CA THR A 5 -28.09 80.84 -36.78
C THR A 5 -27.63 79.47 -37.29
N MET A 6 -26.67 78.80 -36.58
CA MET A 6 -26.39 77.39 -36.79
C MET A 6 -26.68 76.61 -35.51
N ASN A 7 -27.67 75.73 -35.60
CA ASN A 7 -28.00 74.72 -34.62
C ASN A 7 -26.93 73.61 -34.60
N ALA A 8 -26.34 73.39 -33.48
CA ALA A 8 -25.48 72.18 -33.25
C ALA A 8 -26.30 71.12 -32.53
N LEU A 9 -26.61 70.05 -33.22
CA LEU A 9 -27.16 68.83 -32.61
C LEU A 9 -26.09 68.17 -31.79
N ALA A 10 -26.32 68.03 -30.49
CA ALA A 10 -25.55 67.19 -29.60
C ALA A 10 -25.99 65.74 -29.76
N HIS A 11 -25.12 64.87 -30.32
CA HIS A 11 -25.28 63.43 -30.32
C HIS A 11 -24.73 62.90 -29.03
N SER A 12 -25.61 62.49 -28.11
CA SER A 12 -25.25 61.71 -26.94
C SER A 12 -24.99 60.23 -27.39
N LYS A 13 -23.75 59.80 -27.39
CA LYS A 13 -23.40 58.42 -27.55
C LYS A 13 -23.36 57.73 -26.17
N ASN A 14 -24.45 57.02 -25.82
CA ASN A 14 -24.48 56.16 -24.68
C ASN A 14 -23.56 54.98 -24.96
N SER A 15 -22.34 55.00 -24.39
CA SER A 15 -21.43 53.83 -24.35
C SER A 15 -21.80 52.96 -23.17
N THR A 16 -22.59 51.94 -23.44
CA THR A 16 -22.90 50.89 -22.45
C THR A 16 -21.64 50.01 -22.32
N ILE A 17 -20.87 50.23 -21.26
CA ILE A 17 -19.76 49.33 -20.91
C ILE A 17 -20.36 48.08 -20.26
N LEU A 18 -20.40 46.98 -21.02
CA LEU A 18 -20.79 45.67 -20.54
C LEU A 18 -19.61 45.09 -19.76
N LEU A 19 -19.64 45.18 -18.41
CA LEU A 19 -18.68 44.51 -17.55
C LEU A 19 -19.01 43.03 -17.56
N LEU A 20 -18.20 42.23 -18.29
CA LEU A 20 -18.20 40.79 -18.17
C LEU A 20 -17.48 40.40 -16.84
N LEU A 21 -18.23 40.14 -15.78
CA LEU A 21 -17.71 39.48 -14.59
C LEU A 21 -17.50 37.97 -14.91
N THR A 22 -16.30 37.60 -15.27
CA THR A 22 -15.90 36.15 -15.26
C THR A 22 -15.75 35.73 -13.82
N ALA A 23 -16.74 34.99 -13.29
CA ALA A 23 -16.65 34.32 -12.01
C ALA A 23 -15.66 33.17 -12.14
N LEU A 24 -14.44 33.38 -11.64
CA LEU A 24 -13.44 32.35 -11.50
C LEU A 24 -13.85 31.43 -10.32
N SER A 25 -14.54 30.33 -10.60
CA SER A 25 -14.89 29.35 -9.61
C SER A 25 -13.60 28.64 -9.16
N LEU A 26 -13.05 29.02 -8.00
CA LEU A 26 -12.02 28.26 -7.30
C LEU A 26 -12.66 26.95 -6.82
N THR A 27 -12.46 25.86 -7.57
CA THR A 27 -12.73 24.53 -7.06
C THR A 27 -11.66 24.21 -6.02
N THR A 28 -12.00 24.30 -4.74
CA THR A 28 -11.17 23.81 -3.66
C THR A 28 -11.14 22.28 -3.77
N ILE A 29 -10.02 21.75 -4.26
CA ILE A 29 -9.74 20.31 -4.15
C ILE A 29 -9.46 20.04 -2.66
N THR A 30 -10.48 19.59 -1.93
CA THR A 30 -10.26 19.05 -0.59
C THR A 30 -9.50 17.75 -0.75
N ALA A 31 -8.19 17.76 -0.47
CA ALA A 31 -7.42 16.56 -0.31
C ALA A 31 -8.04 15.78 0.86
N SER A 32 -8.68 14.64 0.57
CA SER A 32 -9.16 13.73 1.61
C SER A 32 -7.94 13.26 2.37
N ALA A 33 -7.86 13.55 3.66
CA ALA A 33 -6.78 13.02 4.48
C ALA A 33 -6.86 11.50 4.46
N SER A 34 -5.76 10.88 4.01
CA SER A 34 -5.63 9.43 4.01
C SER A 34 -5.82 8.90 5.43
N GLN A 35 -6.84 8.06 5.66
CA GLN A 35 -7.10 7.48 6.97
C GLN A 35 -6.25 6.22 7.15
N ASN A 36 -5.44 6.20 8.19
CA ASN A 36 -4.74 4.99 8.62
C ASN A 36 -5.73 4.05 9.31
N LEU A 37 -6.13 2.99 8.62
CA LEU A 37 -7.03 1.97 9.12
C LEU A 37 -6.23 0.83 9.77
N PRO A 38 -6.71 0.22 10.87
CA PRO A 38 -6.07 -0.98 11.40
C PRO A 38 -6.01 -2.09 10.35
N PHE A 39 -4.85 -2.72 10.22
CA PHE A 39 -4.63 -3.85 9.33
C PHE A 39 -4.16 -5.06 10.10
N ARG A 40 -4.81 -6.20 9.86
CA ARG A 40 -4.44 -7.51 10.38
C ARG A 40 -4.63 -8.52 9.27
N LEU A 41 -3.65 -9.39 9.11
CA LEU A 41 -3.67 -10.52 8.21
C LEU A 41 -3.12 -11.72 8.96
N GLY A 42 -3.72 -12.88 8.75
CA GLY A 42 -3.18 -14.16 9.16
C GLY A 42 -3.40 -15.16 8.04
N ASP A 43 -2.34 -15.88 7.68
CA ASP A 43 -2.39 -16.95 6.70
C ASP A 43 -1.53 -18.15 7.14
N GLU A 44 -1.87 -19.30 6.59
CA GLU A 44 -1.15 -20.53 6.72
C GLU A 44 -0.93 -21.17 5.35
N GLY A 45 0.20 -21.82 5.18
CA GLY A 45 0.54 -22.34 3.86
C GLY A 45 1.80 -23.17 3.83
N THR A 46 2.41 -23.19 2.66
CA THR A 46 3.61 -23.98 2.40
C THR A 46 4.77 -23.10 1.95
N ILE A 47 5.98 -23.54 2.28
CA ILE A 47 7.23 -23.00 1.78
C ILE A 47 7.98 -24.09 1.06
N THR A 48 8.46 -23.79 -0.14
CA THR A 48 9.25 -24.71 -0.96
C THR A 48 10.56 -24.05 -1.34
N PHE A 49 11.69 -24.60 -0.86
CA PHE A 49 13.00 -24.10 -1.22
C PHE A 49 13.35 -24.47 -2.66
N THR A 50 13.69 -23.46 -3.45
CA THR A 50 14.15 -23.59 -4.84
C THR A 50 15.68 -23.56 -4.95
N SER A 51 16.33 -23.06 -3.89
CA SER A 51 17.80 -23.08 -3.68
C SER A 51 18.09 -23.03 -2.17
N PRO A 52 19.35 -23.14 -1.72
CA PRO A 52 19.70 -22.99 -0.31
C PRO A 52 19.30 -21.63 0.30
N SER A 53 19.12 -20.58 -0.53
CA SER A 53 18.83 -19.23 -0.08
C SER A 53 17.51 -18.66 -0.62
N THR A 54 16.78 -19.38 -1.45
CA THR A 54 15.52 -18.89 -2.02
C THR A 54 14.40 -19.90 -1.88
N ALA A 55 13.20 -19.43 -1.60
CA ALA A 55 12.00 -20.26 -1.51
C ALA A 55 10.80 -19.53 -2.12
N THR A 56 9.78 -20.30 -2.50
CA THR A 56 8.45 -19.81 -2.81
C THR A 56 7.49 -20.16 -1.70
N THR A 57 6.50 -19.32 -1.47
CA THR A 57 5.43 -19.53 -0.49
C THR A 57 4.08 -19.49 -1.17
N THR A 58 3.15 -20.31 -0.69
CA THR A 58 1.73 -20.22 -1.08
C THR A 58 0.89 -20.49 0.16
N GLY A 59 -0.26 -19.81 0.26
CA GLY A 59 -1.09 -19.94 1.45
C GLY A 59 -2.52 -19.48 1.24
N THR A 60 -3.29 -19.60 2.31
CA THR A 60 -4.65 -19.11 2.42
C THR A 60 -4.88 -18.52 3.80
N GLY A 61 -5.76 -17.54 3.90
CA GLY A 61 -5.99 -16.88 5.18
C GLY A 61 -7.11 -15.86 5.14
N ASN A 62 -7.04 -14.94 6.10
CA ASN A 62 -7.97 -13.83 6.22
C ASN A 62 -7.23 -12.53 6.52
N ALA A 63 -7.73 -11.44 5.94
CA ALA A 63 -7.19 -10.11 6.22
C ALA A 63 -8.32 -9.10 6.37
N THR A 64 -8.11 -8.11 7.29
CA THR A 64 -8.99 -6.94 7.34
C THR A 64 -8.98 -6.24 5.99
N HIS A 65 -10.13 -5.76 5.55
CA HIS A 65 -10.36 -5.10 4.26
C HIS A 65 -10.22 -5.99 3.00
N LEU A 66 -9.56 -7.16 3.06
CA LEU A 66 -9.49 -8.12 1.94
C LEU A 66 -10.51 -9.27 2.09
N GLY A 67 -10.86 -9.66 3.33
CA GLY A 67 -11.64 -10.86 3.61
C GLY A 67 -10.78 -12.12 3.46
N GLN A 68 -11.33 -13.18 2.88
CA GLN A 68 -10.58 -14.39 2.55
C GLN A 68 -9.54 -14.07 1.46
N ILE A 69 -8.35 -14.62 1.61
CA ILE A 69 -7.23 -14.40 0.70
C ILE A 69 -6.57 -15.72 0.31
N THR A 70 -5.93 -15.69 -0.86
CA THR A 70 -4.80 -16.56 -1.18
C THR A 70 -3.52 -15.75 -1.17
N SER A 71 -2.42 -16.34 -0.79
CA SER A 71 -1.08 -15.72 -0.80
C SER A 71 -0.14 -16.47 -1.72
N ASP A 72 0.67 -15.71 -2.45
CA ASP A 72 1.79 -16.20 -3.25
C ASP A 72 2.99 -15.30 -2.96
N GLY A 73 4.15 -15.88 -2.64
CA GLY A 73 5.31 -15.11 -2.27
C GLY A 73 6.64 -15.76 -2.64
N SER A 74 7.68 -14.98 -2.41
CA SER A 74 9.07 -15.40 -2.56
C SER A 74 9.89 -14.93 -1.36
N LEU A 75 10.70 -15.83 -0.80
CA LEU A 75 11.61 -15.55 0.31
C LEU A 75 13.04 -15.69 -0.19
N THR A 76 13.91 -14.77 0.24
CA THR A 76 15.34 -14.78 -0.01
C THR A 76 16.09 -14.60 1.31
N ILE A 77 16.97 -15.53 1.65
CA ILE A 77 17.94 -15.39 2.74
C ILE A 77 19.06 -14.49 2.22
N VAL A 78 19.25 -13.36 2.89
CA VAL A 78 20.22 -12.31 2.45
C VAL A 78 21.47 -12.27 3.33
N GLY A 79 21.51 -13.01 4.43
CA GLY A 79 22.66 -13.09 5.31
C GLY A 79 22.37 -13.81 6.61
N GLU A 80 23.30 -13.72 7.53
CA GLU A 80 23.16 -14.19 8.90
C GLU A 80 22.49 -13.12 9.77
N ALA A 81 21.78 -13.55 10.81
CA ALA A 81 21.22 -12.71 11.86
C ALA A 81 21.61 -13.22 13.24
N SER A 82 21.83 -12.31 14.17
CA SER A 82 22.06 -12.65 15.58
C SER A 82 20.72 -12.79 16.30
N CYS A 83 20.49 -13.95 16.88
CA CYS A 83 19.29 -14.26 17.64
C CYS A 83 19.55 -14.19 19.15
N ILE A 84 18.48 -14.25 19.95
CA ILE A 84 18.59 -14.26 21.41
C ILE A 84 19.40 -15.50 21.84
N GLY A 85 20.28 -15.33 22.82
CA GLY A 85 21.13 -16.42 23.32
C GLY A 85 22.39 -16.68 22.48
N ASN A 86 22.77 -15.75 21.60
CA ASN A 86 23.90 -15.86 20.66
C ASN A 86 23.73 -16.98 19.61
N GLU A 87 22.52 -17.44 19.37
CA GLU A 87 22.24 -18.33 18.26
C GLU A 87 22.34 -17.60 16.93
N VAL A 88 22.80 -18.29 15.90
CA VAL A 88 22.87 -17.77 14.54
C VAL A 88 21.57 -18.13 13.81
N GLY A 89 20.89 -17.11 13.35
CA GLY A 89 19.73 -17.23 12.48
C GLY A 89 20.02 -16.64 11.09
N PHE A 90 18.97 -16.28 10.38
CA PHE A 90 19.06 -15.73 9.03
C PHE A 90 18.37 -14.37 8.95
N ALA A 91 18.99 -13.42 8.26
CA ALA A 91 18.33 -12.24 7.74
C ALA A 91 17.64 -12.63 6.43
N ALA A 92 16.37 -12.31 6.28
CA ALA A 92 15.59 -12.67 5.10
C ALA A 92 14.69 -11.53 4.63
N GLU A 93 14.44 -11.51 3.34
CA GLU A 93 13.47 -10.64 2.68
C GLU A 93 12.41 -11.50 2.03
N MET A 94 11.15 -11.07 2.13
CA MET A 94 10.04 -11.76 1.48
C MET A 94 9.17 -10.74 0.76
N GLN A 95 8.64 -11.16 -0.39
CA GLN A 95 7.65 -10.39 -1.14
C GLN A 95 6.41 -11.25 -1.30
N ASP A 96 5.28 -10.75 -0.84
CA ASP A 96 4.01 -11.45 -0.92
C ASP A 96 2.98 -10.69 -1.73
N THR A 97 2.13 -11.44 -2.40
CA THR A 97 0.92 -10.98 -3.08
C THR A 97 -0.28 -11.66 -2.43
N PHE A 98 -1.12 -10.88 -1.77
CA PHE A 98 -2.38 -11.34 -1.20
C PHE A 98 -3.51 -11.02 -2.17
N THR A 99 -4.22 -12.05 -2.62
CA THR A 99 -5.34 -11.92 -3.57
C THR A 99 -6.66 -12.14 -2.82
N ALA A 100 -7.51 -11.14 -2.80
CA ALA A 100 -8.86 -11.21 -2.24
C ALA A 100 -9.81 -12.01 -3.14
N ALA A 101 -10.93 -12.47 -2.61
CA ALA A 101 -11.91 -13.28 -3.34
C ALA A 101 -12.48 -12.61 -4.62
N ASN A 102 -12.48 -11.28 -4.69
CA ASN A 102 -12.89 -10.51 -5.86
C ASN A 102 -11.77 -10.26 -6.90
N GLY A 103 -10.57 -10.79 -6.64
CA GLY A 103 -9.39 -10.63 -7.50
C GLY A 103 -8.54 -9.39 -7.24
N ASP A 104 -8.94 -8.48 -6.33
CA ASP A 104 -8.11 -7.36 -5.92
C ASP A 104 -6.87 -7.87 -5.17
N LYS A 105 -5.74 -7.19 -5.38
CA LYS A 105 -4.45 -7.63 -4.82
C LYS A 105 -3.83 -6.57 -3.94
N LEU A 106 -3.16 -7.03 -2.89
CA LEU A 106 -2.27 -6.24 -2.04
C LEU A 106 -0.89 -6.89 -2.05
N MET A 107 0.16 -6.12 -2.28
CA MET A 107 1.53 -6.61 -2.33
C MET A 107 2.35 -5.96 -1.22
N THR A 108 3.17 -6.77 -0.56
CA THR A 108 4.03 -6.33 0.55
C THR A 108 5.48 -6.74 0.31
N ALA A 109 6.39 -5.95 0.86
CA ALA A 109 7.77 -6.34 1.09
C ALA A 109 7.99 -6.48 2.59
N ILE A 110 8.61 -7.57 3.00
CA ILE A 110 8.85 -7.93 4.41
C ILE A 110 10.35 -8.10 4.59
N THR A 111 10.89 -7.51 5.65
CA THR A 111 12.27 -7.72 6.09
C THR A 111 12.21 -8.34 7.48
N MET A 112 12.87 -9.48 7.69
CA MET A 112 12.75 -10.23 8.92
C MET A 112 14.06 -10.89 9.34
N GLN A 113 14.09 -11.30 10.61
CA GLN A 113 15.06 -12.23 11.15
C GLN A 113 14.35 -13.56 11.39
N LEU A 114 14.96 -14.64 10.93
CA LEU A 114 14.51 -16.03 11.15
C LEU A 114 15.41 -16.65 12.21
N CYS A 115 14.90 -16.83 13.41
CA CYS A 115 15.64 -17.38 14.53
C CYS A 115 15.21 -18.83 14.81
N PRO A 116 16.17 -19.77 14.97
CA PRO A 116 15.83 -21.15 15.26
C PRO A 116 15.18 -21.26 16.65
N ILE A 117 14.08 -22.01 16.74
CA ILE A 117 13.40 -22.35 18.00
C ILE A 117 13.39 -23.84 18.26
N ALA A 118 13.65 -24.64 17.22
CA ALA A 118 13.91 -26.08 17.27
C ALA A 118 14.60 -26.47 15.95
N PRO A 119 15.17 -27.71 15.85
CA PRO A 119 15.78 -28.19 14.61
C PRO A 119 14.84 -28.09 13.40
N GLY A 120 15.19 -27.23 12.43
CA GLY A 120 14.41 -26.97 11.23
C GLY A 120 13.15 -26.13 11.44
N ILE A 121 12.91 -25.60 12.64
CA ILE A 121 11.78 -24.73 12.94
C ILE A 121 12.32 -23.34 13.30
N TYR A 122 11.84 -22.32 12.60
CA TYR A 122 12.27 -20.94 12.75
C TYR A 122 11.09 -20.03 13.10
N HIS A 123 11.34 -19.12 14.04
CA HIS A 123 10.44 -18.00 14.31
C HIS A 123 10.95 -16.78 13.57
N GLY A 124 10.11 -16.19 12.76
CA GLY A 124 10.39 -14.99 11.97
C GLY A 124 9.74 -13.77 12.58
N VAL A 125 10.53 -12.73 12.86
CA VAL A 125 10.03 -11.43 13.30
C VAL A 125 10.62 -10.33 12.44
N GLY A 126 9.80 -9.33 12.13
CA GLY A 126 10.25 -8.25 11.26
C GLY A 126 9.21 -7.19 11.02
N THR A 127 9.37 -6.48 9.92
CA THR A 127 8.47 -5.43 9.49
C THR A 127 8.02 -5.64 8.05
N TYR A 128 6.84 -5.14 7.72
CA TYR A 128 6.35 -5.09 6.35
C TYR A 128 6.02 -3.67 5.92
N VAL A 129 6.06 -3.45 4.61
CA VAL A 129 5.51 -2.26 3.94
C VAL A 129 4.63 -2.71 2.78
N VAL A 130 3.53 -2.01 2.55
CA VAL A 130 2.72 -2.17 1.35
C VAL A 130 3.46 -1.50 0.19
N THR A 131 3.74 -2.25 -0.86
CA THR A 131 4.50 -1.78 -2.03
C THR A 131 3.62 -1.45 -3.21
N ARG A 132 2.48 -2.17 -3.35
CA ARG A 132 1.60 -2.05 -4.50
C ARG A 132 0.24 -2.68 -4.17
N GLY A 133 -0.77 -2.34 -4.98
CA GLY A 133 -2.06 -3.03 -4.97
C GLY A 133 -2.78 -2.90 -6.31
N THR A 134 -3.92 -3.57 -6.43
CA THR A 134 -4.84 -3.45 -7.57
C THR A 134 -6.27 -3.25 -7.10
N GLY A 135 -7.17 -2.86 -8.02
CA GLY A 135 -8.57 -2.61 -7.68
C GLY A 135 -8.68 -1.55 -6.57
N ARG A 136 -9.41 -1.84 -5.51
CA ARG A 136 -9.57 -0.91 -4.36
C ARG A 136 -8.28 -0.66 -3.57
N PHE A 137 -7.21 -1.44 -3.81
CA PHE A 137 -5.90 -1.28 -3.17
C PHE A 137 -4.87 -0.61 -4.09
N ALA A 138 -5.26 -0.10 -5.27
CA ALA A 138 -4.33 0.45 -6.27
C ALA A 138 -3.38 1.53 -5.73
N ASN A 139 -3.87 2.34 -4.79
CA ASN A 139 -3.10 3.41 -4.15
C ASN A 139 -2.86 3.14 -2.65
N ALA A 140 -3.06 1.89 -2.22
CA ALA A 140 -2.87 1.55 -0.82
C ALA A 140 -1.43 1.74 -0.39
N THR A 141 -1.27 2.30 0.80
CA THR A 141 -0.01 2.37 1.54
C THR A 141 -0.20 1.78 2.91
N GLY A 142 0.86 1.34 3.54
CA GLY A 142 0.74 0.77 4.88
C GLY A 142 2.05 0.14 5.34
N SER A 143 2.12 -0.12 6.63
CA SER A 143 3.27 -0.78 7.25
C SER A 143 2.90 -1.36 8.61
N GLY A 144 3.77 -2.19 9.12
CA GLY A 144 3.59 -2.79 10.44
C GLY A 144 4.62 -3.85 10.73
N VAL A 145 4.25 -4.77 11.61
CA VAL A 145 5.09 -5.87 12.05
C VAL A 145 4.67 -7.17 11.39
N PHE A 146 5.66 -7.99 11.11
CA PHE A 146 5.55 -9.39 10.70
C PHE A 146 5.89 -10.28 11.87
N ASP A 147 5.12 -11.32 12.08
CA ASP A 147 5.38 -12.42 13.00
C ASP A 147 4.99 -13.73 12.31
N GLY A 148 5.85 -14.76 12.38
CA GLY A 148 5.57 -16.01 11.71
C GLY A 148 6.41 -17.17 12.23
N THR A 149 5.99 -18.37 11.88
CA THR A 149 6.74 -19.59 12.16
C THR A 149 6.81 -20.47 10.92
N GLY A 150 8.01 -20.91 10.58
CA GLY A 150 8.24 -21.85 9.49
C GLY A 150 8.83 -23.15 10.00
N ASN A 151 8.22 -24.28 9.62
CA ASN A 151 8.80 -25.59 9.78
C ASN A 151 9.38 -26.05 8.45
N PHE A 152 10.68 -25.89 8.29
CA PHE A 152 11.38 -26.20 7.03
C PHE A 152 11.54 -27.71 6.80
N ASN A 153 11.33 -28.54 7.84
CA ASN A 153 11.33 -30.00 7.67
C ASN A 153 10.06 -30.49 6.97
N THR A 154 8.91 -29.82 7.23
CA THR A 154 7.62 -30.19 6.66
C THR A 154 7.19 -29.27 5.52
N GLY A 155 7.89 -28.13 5.35
CA GLY A 155 7.53 -27.13 4.38
C GLY A 155 6.26 -26.35 4.74
N THR A 156 5.93 -26.20 6.03
CA THR A 156 4.73 -25.47 6.49
C THR A 156 5.08 -24.12 7.09
N ILE A 157 4.22 -23.12 6.87
CA ILE A 157 4.37 -21.79 7.43
C ILE A 157 3.04 -21.27 8.00
N ILE A 158 3.16 -20.43 9.02
CA ILE A 158 2.07 -19.62 9.58
C ILE A 158 2.60 -18.21 9.68
N CYS A 159 1.87 -17.22 9.14
CA CYS A 159 2.30 -15.83 9.08
C CYS A 159 1.21 -14.90 9.58
N ALA A 160 1.62 -13.81 10.21
CA ALA A 160 0.74 -12.72 10.63
C ALA A 160 1.36 -11.35 10.32
N LEU A 161 0.54 -10.45 9.81
CA LEU A 161 0.86 -9.03 9.65
C LEU A 161 -0.06 -8.22 10.55
N THR A 162 0.50 -7.27 11.30
CA THR A 162 -0.27 -6.35 12.13
C THR A 162 0.26 -4.93 11.97
N GLY A 163 -0.60 -3.98 11.66
CA GLY A 163 -0.19 -2.59 11.45
C GLY A 163 -1.33 -1.71 10.97
N THR A 164 -1.04 -0.87 9.99
CA THR A 164 -2.02 0.03 9.39
C THR A 164 -1.98 -0.03 7.87
N ILE A 165 -3.13 0.29 7.27
CA ILE A 165 -3.28 0.47 5.83
C ILE A 165 -4.05 1.75 5.56
N SER A 166 -3.68 2.45 4.51
CA SER A 166 -4.38 3.61 3.99
C SER A 166 -4.90 3.28 2.60
N LEU A 167 -6.18 3.46 2.39
CA LEU A 167 -6.85 3.25 1.11
C LEU A 167 -7.25 4.63 0.55
N ASN A 168 -6.69 5.02 -0.58
CA ASN A 168 -6.95 6.31 -1.26
C ASN A 168 -7.81 6.12 -2.49
#